data_1733b629c5547bc947a962e6bed03452
#
_entry.id   1733b629c5547bc947a962e6bed03452
#
_cell.length_a   1.000
_cell.length_b   1.000
_cell.length_c   1.000
_cell.angle_alpha   90.00
_cell.angle_beta   90.00
_cell.angle_gamma   90.00
#
_symmetry.space_group_name_H-M   'P 1'
#
loop_
_entity.id
_entity.type
_entity.pdbx_description
1 polymer ?
#
loop_
_entity_poly.entity_id
_entity_poly.type
_entity_poly.pdbx_seq_one_letter_code
_entity_poly.pdbx_strand_id
1 'polypeptide(L)'
;MKTIKYIALGVLATSMTLANTSCSDSFLEVENPSGENLEEYYTTDAHINEALNAAYDPIHWPDWGLGQYNALNIDAEIMGDNFWVGGSNKTDQQHWHMLANYEANASNTLSSLWTVDYSGIKRCNDLLKYLGWAEANLNEKNRASYEMQGRALRVYFYNNLWHYFGNIPFYLENLSAPYTAPQLKADEVYDKLIVELEAVIDSKVLPMRWDDANCGRMSQAMCYMMYAEMVMYQNDKTRYPKALQYMQELIADKSDYDIVDDYASIWKESGEWCKESIWEVNYEDGNNERGWDSPLAIGGTILPTLISPNSWPGGDGWNQGGDGWGFLPVRTETYALFADNDKRRDATVWDCRGVKYTKRYEDTGLWLAKYRPFTENNADAGFDNNLNYNNNLRVYRLAEAYLNAAELLLETGGDANQAKDYVNKIRNRAGIAELGAVTLDDVINERRLEFVGE
;
A
#
# COMPACT_ATOMS: atom_id res chain seq x y z
N MET A 1 78.52 -26.60 12.32
CA MET A 1 77.30 -26.76 11.50
C MET A 1 76.10 -27.40 12.23
N LYS A 2 76.29 -28.32 13.16
CA LYS A 2 75.19 -28.94 13.93
C LYS A 2 74.50 -27.97 14.90
N THR A 3 75.24 -27.12 15.59
CA THR A 3 74.73 -26.15 16.58
C THR A 3 73.85 -25.06 15.97
N ILE A 4 74.15 -24.61 14.76
CA ILE A 4 73.35 -23.60 14.05
C ILE A 4 71.97 -24.15 13.62
N LYS A 5 71.91 -25.46 13.29
CA LYS A 5 70.62 -26.08 12.92
C LYS A 5 69.65 -26.18 14.12
N TYR A 6 70.14 -26.38 15.33
CA TYR A 6 69.29 -26.45 16.52
C TYR A 6 68.79 -25.05 16.96
N ILE A 7 69.63 -24.02 16.77
CA ILE A 7 69.21 -22.61 17.03
C ILE A 7 68.14 -22.18 16.03
N ALA A 8 68.28 -22.50 14.73
CA ALA A 8 67.28 -22.21 13.70
C ALA A 8 65.96 -22.96 13.93
N LEU A 9 66.00 -24.22 14.39
CA LEU A 9 64.80 -24.98 14.73
C LEU A 9 64.13 -24.46 16.01
N GLY A 10 64.87 -23.98 16.99
CA GLY A 10 64.36 -23.39 18.21
C GLY A 10 63.63 -22.02 17.93
N VAL A 11 64.19 -21.19 17.08
CA VAL A 11 63.62 -19.92 16.68
C VAL A 11 62.36 -20.15 15.83
N LEU A 12 62.33 -21.18 14.97
CA LEU A 12 61.13 -21.51 14.17
C LEU A 12 59.99 -22.06 15.04
N ALA A 13 60.31 -22.87 16.07
CA ALA A 13 59.32 -23.42 17.01
C ALA A 13 58.74 -22.31 17.92
N THR A 14 59.57 -21.35 18.33
CA THR A 14 59.08 -20.21 19.16
C THR A 14 58.27 -19.20 18.35
N SER A 15 58.55 -19.00 17.05
CA SER A 15 57.72 -18.16 16.17
C SER A 15 56.39 -18.83 15.81
N MET A 16 56.32 -20.16 15.74
CA MET A 16 55.03 -20.85 15.52
C MET A 16 54.14 -20.88 16.76
N THR A 17 54.68 -20.83 17.97
CA THR A 17 53.86 -20.71 19.20
C THR A 17 53.34 -19.29 19.45
N LEU A 18 54.03 -18.26 18.94
CA LEU A 18 53.55 -16.87 19.01
C LEU A 18 52.51 -16.54 17.94
N ALA A 19 52.40 -17.32 16.84
CA ALA A 19 51.39 -17.13 15.82
C ALA A 19 50.02 -17.73 16.17
N ASN A 20 49.92 -18.49 17.28
CA ASN A 20 48.67 -19.07 17.77
C ASN A 20 48.02 -18.27 18.93
N THR A 21 48.51 -17.08 19.27
CA THR A 21 47.68 -16.12 19.99
C THR A 21 46.71 -15.51 18.99
N SER A 22 45.77 -16.29 18.52
CA SER A 22 44.56 -15.83 17.87
C SER A 22 43.97 -14.76 18.76
N CYS A 23 43.62 -13.62 18.16
CA CYS A 23 42.82 -12.61 18.83
C CYS A 23 41.70 -13.33 19.56
N SER A 24 41.61 -13.12 20.89
CA SER A 24 40.47 -13.64 21.64
C SER A 24 39.20 -13.07 21.00
N ASP A 25 38.11 -13.81 21.02
CA ASP A 25 36.82 -13.34 20.50
C ASP A 25 36.47 -11.94 21.05
N SER A 26 36.94 -11.59 22.25
CA SER A 26 36.81 -10.26 22.85
C SER A 26 37.52 -9.14 22.09
N PHE A 27 38.48 -9.40 21.19
CA PHE A 27 39.10 -8.39 20.33
C PHE A 27 38.16 -7.97 19.19
N LEU A 28 37.20 -8.82 18.84
CA LEU A 28 36.17 -8.55 17.82
C LEU A 28 34.89 -8.01 18.43
N GLU A 29 34.76 -8.00 19.76
CA GLU A 29 33.68 -7.36 20.46
C GLU A 29 33.93 -5.84 20.49
N VAL A 30 33.35 -5.13 19.55
CA VAL A 30 33.29 -3.68 19.57
C VAL A 30 32.15 -3.30 20.51
N GLU A 31 32.47 -2.78 21.69
CA GLU A 31 31.45 -2.18 22.57
C GLU A 31 30.72 -1.10 21.77
N ASN A 32 29.38 -1.14 21.80
CA ASN A 32 28.57 -0.12 21.17
C ASN A 32 28.90 1.24 21.81
N PRO A 33 29.48 2.21 21.06
CA PRO A 33 29.90 3.49 21.64
C PRO A 33 28.75 4.34 22.15
N SER A 34 27.50 4.06 21.79
CA SER A 34 26.29 4.70 22.32
C SER A 34 25.82 4.09 23.64
N GLY A 35 26.33 2.92 24.02
CA GLY A 35 26.02 2.25 25.28
C GLY A 35 24.66 1.57 25.36
N GLU A 36 23.80 1.68 24.33
CA GLU A 36 22.48 1.06 24.31
C GLU A 36 22.42 -0.07 23.31
N ASN A 37 22.03 -1.26 23.78
CA ASN A 37 21.69 -2.40 22.95
C ASN A 37 20.19 -2.34 22.59
N LEU A 38 19.79 -2.88 21.44
CA LEU A 38 18.38 -2.95 21.04
C LEU A 38 17.49 -3.64 22.09
N GLU A 39 18.02 -4.68 22.77
CA GLU A 39 17.32 -5.41 23.83
C GLU A 39 17.09 -4.57 25.09
N GLU A 40 17.93 -3.59 25.36
CA GLU A 40 17.80 -2.64 26.48
C GLU A 40 16.91 -1.45 26.10
N TYR A 41 16.96 -1.02 24.84
CA TYR A 41 16.17 0.09 24.31
C TYR A 41 14.69 -0.28 24.19
N TYR A 42 14.34 -1.36 23.47
CA TYR A 42 12.96 -1.73 23.21
C TYR A 42 12.31 -2.48 24.39
N THR A 43 12.31 -1.86 25.55
CA THR A 43 11.76 -2.43 26.80
C THR A 43 10.56 -1.63 27.36
N THR A 44 10.21 -0.49 26.77
CA THR A 44 9.15 0.40 27.24
C THR A 44 8.01 0.51 26.23
N ASP A 45 6.80 0.89 26.69
CA ASP A 45 5.63 1.14 25.84
C ASP A 45 5.93 2.19 24.76
N ALA A 46 6.63 3.28 25.12
CA ALA A 46 7.02 4.33 24.17
C ALA A 46 7.90 3.80 23.04
N HIS A 47 8.96 3.05 23.37
CA HIS A 47 9.89 2.52 22.39
C HIS A 47 9.23 1.42 21.50
N ILE A 48 8.32 0.62 22.06
CA ILE A 48 7.54 -0.32 21.24
C ILE A 48 6.60 0.41 20.27
N ASN A 49 5.98 1.53 20.70
CA ASN A 49 5.19 2.36 19.81
C ASN A 49 6.05 3.02 18.69
N GLU A 50 7.29 3.38 18.97
CA GLU A 50 8.25 3.82 17.91
C GLU A 50 8.51 2.71 16.89
N ALA A 51 8.73 1.47 17.36
CA ALA A 51 8.90 0.31 16.47
C ALA A 51 7.64 0.04 15.63
N LEU A 52 6.44 0.23 16.21
CA LEU A 52 5.18 0.12 15.47
C LEU A 52 5.09 1.23 14.41
N ASN A 53 5.37 2.48 14.75
CA ASN A 53 5.36 3.59 13.79
C ASN A 53 6.38 3.34 12.66
N ALA A 54 7.56 2.83 13.00
CA ALA A 54 8.54 2.42 11.99
C ALA A 54 8.05 1.28 11.08
N ALA A 55 7.15 0.40 11.54
CA ALA A 55 6.55 -0.64 10.71
C ALA A 55 5.47 -0.07 9.76
N TYR A 56 4.80 1.03 10.11
CA TYR A 56 3.88 1.75 9.23
C TYR A 56 4.58 2.59 8.16
N ASP A 57 5.76 3.12 8.46
CA ASP A 57 6.47 4.06 7.61
C ASP A 57 6.63 3.62 6.13
N PRO A 58 6.95 2.36 5.78
CA PRO A 58 7.03 1.94 4.37
C PRO A 58 5.73 2.02 3.57
N ILE A 59 4.58 2.20 4.19
CA ILE A 59 3.29 2.26 3.50
C ILE A 59 3.21 3.47 2.54
N HIS A 60 3.84 4.60 2.89
CA HIS A 60 3.82 5.81 2.06
C HIS A 60 4.94 5.87 1.01
N TRP A 61 5.91 4.94 1.03
CA TRP A 61 7.06 4.98 0.13
C TRP A 61 6.80 4.60 -1.33
N PRO A 62 5.78 3.76 -1.69
CA PRO A 62 5.63 3.24 -3.05
C PRO A 62 5.47 4.33 -4.11
N ASP A 63 4.77 5.43 -3.84
CA ASP A 63 4.51 6.48 -4.83
C ASP A 63 5.80 7.09 -5.38
N TRP A 64 6.83 7.22 -4.52
CA TRP A 64 8.17 7.64 -4.93
C TRP A 64 9.21 7.22 -3.90
N GLY A 65 9.93 6.16 -4.16
CA GLY A 65 10.99 5.67 -3.28
C GLY A 65 11.95 4.75 -4.03
N LEU A 66 13.20 4.68 -3.55
CA LEU A 66 14.20 3.71 -4.00
C LEU A 66 14.43 3.69 -5.53
N GLY A 67 14.27 4.83 -6.19
CA GLY A 67 14.62 5.01 -7.60
C GLY A 67 13.52 4.69 -8.62
N GLN A 68 12.32 4.35 -8.20
CA GLN A 68 11.15 4.17 -9.05
C GLN A 68 9.93 4.88 -8.47
N TYR A 69 8.94 5.16 -9.33
CA TYR A 69 7.60 5.57 -8.96
C TYR A 69 6.69 4.35 -9.08
N ASN A 70 6.07 3.93 -7.98
CA ASN A 70 5.18 2.78 -7.94
C ASN A 70 3.95 3.13 -7.08
N ALA A 71 3.27 4.24 -7.41
CA ALA A 71 1.98 4.53 -6.82
C ALA A 71 1.03 3.35 -7.09
N LEU A 72 0.50 2.74 -6.03
CA LEU A 72 -0.21 1.44 -6.12
C LEU A 72 -1.39 1.49 -7.10
N ASN A 73 -2.13 2.61 -7.13
CA ASN A 73 -3.23 2.80 -8.06
C ASN A 73 -2.75 2.91 -9.53
N ILE A 74 -1.57 3.51 -9.79
CA ILE A 74 -1.00 3.55 -11.15
C ILE A 74 -0.58 2.14 -11.56
N ASP A 75 0.16 1.43 -10.70
CA ASP A 75 0.63 0.07 -10.99
C ASP A 75 -0.54 -0.88 -11.31
N ALA A 76 -1.67 -0.76 -10.60
CA ALA A 76 -2.86 -1.55 -10.85
C ALA A 76 -3.58 -1.14 -12.15
N GLU A 77 -3.81 0.15 -12.37
CA GLU A 77 -4.61 0.66 -13.48
C GLU A 77 -3.95 0.52 -14.85
N ILE A 78 -2.60 0.60 -14.94
CA ILE A 78 -1.89 0.41 -16.20
C ILE A 78 -1.93 -1.03 -16.71
N MET A 79 -2.20 -2.01 -15.85
CA MET A 79 -2.42 -3.41 -16.25
C MET A 79 -3.84 -3.65 -16.77
N GLY A 80 -4.75 -2.72 -16.50
CA GLY A 80 -6.14 -2.76 -16.94
C GLY A 80 -6.39 -2.04 -18.25
N ASP A 81 -7.67 -1.92 -18.62
CA ASP A 81 -8.11 -1.31 -19.87
C ASP A 81 -8.64 0.12 -19.72
N ASN A 82 -8.46 0.74 -18.54
CA ASN A 82 -9.04 2.06 -18.25
C ASN A 82 -8.11 3.21 -18.63
N PHE A 83 -6.80 2.99 -18.60
CA PHE A 83 -5.78 4.02 -18.79
C PHE A 83 -4.70 3.61 -19.80
N TRP A 84 -4.03 4.63 -20.34
CA TRP A 84 -2.72 4.47 -20.97
C TRP A 84 -1.63 4.77 -19.94
N VAL A 85 -0.40 4.34 -20.20
CA VAL A 85 0.73 4.66 -19.32
C VAL A 85 1.07 6.14 -19.39
N GLY A 86 1.16 6.71 -20.59
CA GLY A 86 1.49 8.12 -20.78
C GLY A 86 2.97 8.46 -20.57
N GLY A 87 3.23 9.57 -19.87
CA GLY A 87 4.57 10.10 -19.66
C GLY A 87 5.09 10.92 -20.84
N SER A 88 6.39 11.22 -20.90
CA SER A 88 6.99 12.01 -21.99
C SER A 88 7.17 11.21 -23.28
N ASN A 89 7.34 9.89 -23.19
CA ASN A 89 7.51 8.97 -24.31
C ASN A 89 7.42 7.51 -23.82
N LYS A 90 7.44 6.54 -24.74
CA LYS A 90 7.32 5.10 -24.45
C LYS A 90 8.45 4.47 -23.60
N THR A 91 9.49 5.22 -23.27
CA THR A 91 10.59 4.75 -22.40
C THR A 91 10.65 5.50 -21.09
N ASP A 92 9.76 6.48 -20.90
CA ASP A 92 9.60 7.18 -19.63
C ASP A 92 8.94 6.24 -18.62
N GLN A 93 9.61 5.96 -17.51
CA GLN A 93 9.22 4.88 -16.59
C GLN A 93 9.00 3.53 -17.32
N GLN A 94 10.05 3.05 -17.99
CA GLN A 94 9.99 1.88 -18.86
C GLN A 94 9.36 0.66 -18.19
N HIS A 95 9.54 0.48 -16.88
CA HIS A 95 8.94 -0.62 -16.12
C HIS A 95 7.39 -0.59 -16.20
N TRP A 96 6.77 0.58 -16.17
CA TRP A 96 5.31 0.72 -16.33
C TRP A 96 4.84 0.34 -17.73
N HIS A 97 5.54 0.79 -18.78
CA HIS A 97 5.19 0.40 -20.16
C HIS A 97 5.33 -1.10 -20.39
N MET A 98 6.36 -1.73 -19.81
CA MET A 98 6.52 -3.19 -19.90
C MET A 98 5.45 -3.93 -19.10
N LEU A 99 5.06 -3.43 -17.93
CA LEU A 99 3.98 -3.98 -17.13
C LEU A 99 2.65 -3.91 -17.89
N ALA A 100 2.30 -2.75 -18.44
CA ALA A 100 1.09 -2.53 -19.22
C ALA A 100 1.00 -3.41 -20.48
N ASN A 101 2.14 -3.76 -21.07
CA ASN A 101 2.23 -4.63 -22.24
C ASN A 101 2.37 -6.13 -21.90
N TYR A 102 2.37 -6.49 -20.61
CA TYR A 102 2.65 -7.85 -20.13
C TYR A 102 4.03 -8.39 -20.56
N GLU A 103 5.01 -7.48 -20.66
CA GLU A 103 6.41 -7.75 -21.04
C GLU A 103 7.37 -7.63 -19.85
N ALA A 104 6.86 -7.42 -18.63
CA ALA A 104 7.67 -7.29 -17.43
C ALA A 104 8.55 -8.53 -17.20
N ASN A 105 9.78 -8.30 -16.75
CA ASN A 105 10.76 -9.35 -16.49
C ASN A 105 11.68 -8.92 -15.32
N ALA A 106 12.56 -9.82 -14.88
CA ALA A 106 13.43 -9.59 -13.73
C ALA A 106 14.34 -8.34 -13.82
N SER A 107 14.61 -7.83 -15.04
CA SER A 107 15.41 -6.63 -15.25
C SER A 107 14.58 -5.35 -15.36
N ASN A 108 13.28 -5.49 -15.61
CA ASN A 108 12.32 -4.38 -15.75
C ASN A 108 11.02 -4.77 -15.04
N THR A 109 10.99 -4.66 -13.75
CA THR A 109 9.86 -4.94 -12.88
C THR A 109 9.71 -3.87 -11.82
N LEU A 110 8.73 -3.97 -10.96
CA LEU A 110 8.47 -3.09 -9.81
C LEU A 110 9.49 -3.35 -8.68
N SER A 111 10.78 -3.12 -8.97
CA SER A 111 11.88 -3.47 -8.06
C SER A 111 11.88 -2.64 -6.78
N SER A 112 11.43 -1.38 -6.82
CA SER A 112 11.30 -0.58 -5.60
C SER A 112 10.12 -1.06 -4.75
N LEU A 113 8.99 -1.45 -5.34
CA LEU A 113 7.87 -2.03 -4.61
C LEU A 113 8.29 -3.31 -3.86
N TRP A 114 9.03 -4.21 -4.54
CA TRP A 114 9.64 -5.38 -3.89
C TRP A 114 10.46 -4.99 -2.66
N THR A 115 11.33 -4.01 -2.80
CA THR A 115 12.23 -3.58 -1.71
C THR A 115 11.47 -2.90 -0.58
N VAL A 116 10.47 -2.08 -0.91
CA VAL A 116 9.60 -1.40 0.06
C VAL A 116 8.84 -2.43 0.90
N ASP A 117 8.17 -3.39 0.26
CA ASP A 117 7.36 -4.39 0.97
C ASP A 117 8.22 -5.29 1.87
N TYR A 118 9.40 -5.74 1.40
CA TYR A 118 10.33 -6.49 2.27
C TYR A 118 10.91 -5.64 3.39
N SER A 119 11.06 -4.32 3.20
CA SER A 119 11.43 -3.41 4.30
C SER A 119 10.34 -3.33 5.36
N GLY A 120 9.07 -3.28 4.92
CA GLY A 120 7.90 -3.34 5.79
C GLY A 120 7.84 -4.65 6.58
N ILE A 121 8.00 -5.80 5.91
CA ILE A 121 8.03 -7.13 6.54
C ILE A 121 9.13 -7.21 7.59
N LYS A 122 10.34 -6.71 7.25
CA LYS A 122 11.45 -6.69 8.21
C LYS A 122 11.10 -5.92 9.48
N ARG A 123 10.51 -4.73 9.33
CA ARG A 123 10.13 -3.86 10.46
C ARG A 123 8.99 -4.46 11.29
N CYS A 124 8.03 -5.13 10.65
CA CYS A 124 7.01 -5.92 11.36
C CYS A 124 7.63 -7.06 12.18
N ASN A 125 8.58 -7.78 11.61
CA ASN A 125 9.29 -8.85 12.32
C ASN A 125 10.14 -8.31 13.48
N ASP A 126 10.78 -7.13 13.32
CA ASP A 126 11.49 -6.44 14.39
C ASP A 126 10.55 -6.07 15.54
N LEU A 127 9.41 -5.42 15.24
CA LEU A 127 8.38 -5.10 16.24
C LEU A 127 7.94 -6.34 17.02
N LEU A 128 7.59 -7.42 16.32
CA LEU A 128 7.13 -8.64 16.96
C LEU A 128 8.21 -9.30 17.84
N LYS A 129 9.47 -9.19 17.45
CA LYS A 129 10.62 -9.62 18.25
C LYS A 129 10.77 -8.75 19.51
N TYR A 130 10.68 -7.43 19.36
CA TYR A 130 10.87 -6.46 20.46
C TYR A 130 9.76 -6.55 21.51
N LEU A 131 8.53 -6.94 21.13
CA LEU A 131 7.45 -7.23 22.08
C LEU A 131 7.84 -8.28 23.11
N GLY A 132 8.68 -9.25 22.75
CA GLY A 132 9.22 -10.23 23.68
C GLY A 132 10.15 -9.61 24.74
N TRP A 133 10.94 -8.59 24.37
CA TRP A 133 11.83 -7.90 25.30
C TRP A 133 11.10 -6.96 26.27
N ALA A 134 10.00 -6.38 25.82
CA ALA A 134 9.18 -5.45 26.59
C ALA A 134 8.09 -6.14 27.44
N GLU A 135 7.96 -7.47 27.42
CA GLU A 135 6.82 -8.22 27.99
C GLU A 135 6.52 -7.84 29.44
N ALA A 136 7.53 -7.65 30.27
CA ALA A 136 7.36 -7.31 31.69
C ALA A 136 6.87 -5.86 31.94
N ASN A 137 7.00 -4.97 30.95
CA ASN A 137 6.75 -3.54 31.08
C ASN A 137 5.53 -3.05 30.31
N LEU A 138 4.92 -3.91 29.48
CA LEU A 138 3.72 -3.60 28.73
C LEU A 138 2.47 -4.08 29.46
N ASN A 139 1.41 -3.26 29.45
CA ASN A 139 0.10 -3.80 29.80
C ASN A 139 -0.40 -4.73 28.68
N GLU A 140 -1.22 -5.71 29.07
CA GLU A 140 -1.70 -6.76 28.18
C GLU A 140 -2.47 -6.20 26.96
N LYS A 141 -3.26 -5.14 27.15
CA LYS A 141 -4.05 -4.50 26.08
C LYS A 141 -3.15 -3.86 25.02
N ASN A 142 -2.14 -3.08 25.43
CA ASN A 142 -1.20 -2.44 24.50
C ASN A 142 -0.37 -3.49 23.76
N ARG A 143 0.14 -4.48 24.51
CA ARG A 143 0.90 -5.59 23.92
C ARG A 143 0.10 -6.31 22.84
N ALA A 144 -1.14 -6.70 23.13
CA ALA A 144 -2.02 -7.36 22.16
C ALA A 144 -2.31 -6.46 20.95
N SER A 145 -2.55 -5.16 21.17
CA SER A 145 -2.78 -4.20 20.08
C SER A 145 -1.57 -4.07 19.17
N TYR A 146 -0.37 -3.92 19.71
CA TYR A 146 0.87 -3.83 18.93
C TYR A 146 1.14 -5.11 18.13
N GLU A 147 0.94 -6.27 18.78
CA GLU A 147 1.10 -7.56 18.12
C GLU A 147 0.15 -7.73 16.94
N MET A 148 -1.15 -7.47 17.12
CA MET A 148 -2.13 -7.65 16.06
C MET A 148 -1.94 -6.63 14.93
N GLN A 149 -1.58 -5.38 15.22
CA GLN A 149 -1.22 -4.41 14.19
C GLN A 149 0.02 -4.85 13.39
N GLY A 150 1.09 -5.27 14.06
CA GLY A 150 2.31 -5.75 13.40
C GLY A 150 2.08 -6.98 12.51
N ARG A 151 1.23 -7.91 12.96
CA ARG A 151 0.84 -9.09 12.17
C ARG A 151 -0.01 -8.71 10.97
N ALA A 152 -1.00 -7.82 11.13
CA ALA A 152 -1.84 -7.33 10.03
C ALA A 152 -1.02 -6.58 8.98
N LEU A 153 -0.11 -5.69 9.39
CA LEU A 153 0.82 -4.99 8.51
C LEU A 153 1.70 -5.95 7.72
N ARG A 154 2.22 -6.98 8.38
CA ARG A 154 3.04 -8.00 7.71
C ARG A 154 2.25 -8.74 6.63
N VAL A 155 0.98 -9.07 6.90
CA VAL A 155 0.09 -9.65 5.89
C VAL A 155 -0.11 -8.67 4.74
N TYR A 156 -0.34 -7.39 5.01
CA TYR A 156 -0.50 -6.36 3.97
C TYR A 156 0.71 -6.30 3.01
N PHE A 157 1.92 -6.21 3.52
CA PHE A 157 3.13 -6.18 2.69
C PHE A 157 3.33 -7.47 1.89
N TYR A 158 3.09 -8.62 2.51
CA TYR A 158 3.14 -9.89 1.79
C TYR A 158 2.01 -10.03 0.76
N ASN A 159 0.82 -9.47 1.01
CA ASN A 159 -0.29 -9.46 0.07
C ASN A 159 0.07 -8.68 -1.20
N ASN A 160 0.70 -7.50 -1.09
CA ASN A 160 1.23 -6.77 -2.23
C ASN A 160 2.23 -7.61 -3.03
N LEU A 161 3.23 -8.18 -2.36
CA LEU A 161 4.21 -9.04 -3.02
C LEU A 161 3.57 -10.25 -3.70
N TRP A 162 2.60 -10.87 -3.06
CA TRP A 162 1.88 -12.02 -3.61
C TRP A 162 1.07 -11.65 -4.87
N HIS A 163 0.38 -10.51 -4.87
CA HIS A 163 -0.38 -10.04 -6.03
C HIS A 163 0.51 -9.72 -7.24
N TYR A 164 1.62 -9.00 -7.03
CA TYR A 164 2.47 -8.55 -8.14
C TYR A 164 3.51 -9.58 -8.59
N PHE A 165 4.00 -10.44 -7.70
CA PHE A 165 5.13 -11.34 -7.99
C PHE A 165 4.78 -12.83 -7.87
N GLY A 166 3.68 -13.19 -7.26
CA GLY A 166 3.22 -14.58 -7.12
C GLY A 166 4.14 -15.41 -6.21
N ASN A 167 5.12 -16.08 -6.80
CA ASN A 167 6.10 -16.89 -6.06
C ASN A 167 7.15 -16.00 -5.40
N ILE A 168 7.22 -16.00 -4.08
CA ILE A 168 8.08 -15.09 -3.31
C ILE A 168 8.82 -15.79 -2.17
N PRO A 169 10.00 -15.29 -1.73
CA PRO A 169 10.59 -15.67 -0.46
C PRO A 169 9.65 -15.34 0.71
N PHE A 170 9.42 -16.33 1.58
CA PHE A 170 8.51 -16.17 2.72
C PHE A 170 9.18 -16.53 4.03
N TYR A 171 9.12 -15.62 5.01
CA TYR A 171 9.68 -15.80 6.34
C TYR A 171 8.95 -14.92 7.36
N LEU A 172 8.84 -15.39 8.61
CA LEU A 172 8.16 -14.71 9.71
C LEU A 172 9.12 -14.16 10.79
N GLU A 173 10.42 -14.42 10.62
CA GLU A 173 11.50 -13.90 11.45
C GLU A 173 12.57 -13.32 10.54
N ASN A 174 13.26 -12.27 10.97
CA ASN A 174 14.31 -11.67 10.16
C ASN A 174 15.47 -12.64 9.91
N LEU A 175 15.92 -12.65 8.67
CA LEU A 175 16.95 -13.56 8.23
C LEU A 175 18.31 -13.21 8.85
N SER A 176 19.05 -14.25 9.25
CA SER A 176 20.47 -14.16 9.58
C SER A 176 21.32 -14.57 8.37
N ALA A 177 22.63 -14.29 8.44
CA ALA A 177 23.55 -14.72 7.37
C ALA A 177 23.38 -16.22 7.06
N PRO A 178 23.28 -16.63 5.79
CA PRO A 178 23.56 -15.89 4.55
C PRO A 178 22.39 -15.04 3.98
N TYR A 179 21.38 -14.69 4.74
CA TYR A 179 20.24 -13.84 4.34
C TYR A 179 19.43 -14.40 3.18
N THR A 180 19.21 -15.70 3.15
CA THR A 180 18.44 -16.38 2.11
C THR A 180 17.22 -17.05 2.71
N ALA A 181 16.08 -16.97 2.01
CA ALA A 181 14.86 -17.70 2.35
C ALA A 181 14.37 -18.52 1.15
N PRO A 182 13.72 -19.67 1.37
CA PRO A 182 13.07 -20.41 0.30
C PRO A 182 11.99 -19.55 -0.38
N GLN A 183 11.94 -19.60 -1.71
CA GLN A 183 10.82 -19.11 -2.46
C GLN A 183 9.67 -20.11 -2.35
N LEU A 184 8.52 -19.65 -1.89
CA LEU A 184 7.28 -20.43 -1.90
C LEU A 184 6.49 -20.17 -3.19
N LYS A 185 5.65 -21.12 -3.56
CA LYS A 185 4.67 -20.91 -4.63
C LYS A 185 3.55 -19.98 -4.16
N ALA A 186 2.91 -19.29 -5.11
CA ALA A 186 1.83 -18.35 -4.82
C ALA A 186 0.72 -18.94 -3.93
N ASP A 187 0.27 -20.18 -4.21
CA ASP A 187 -0.74 -20.86 -3.40
C ASP A 187 -0.25 -21.14 -1.97
N GLU A 188 1.02 -21.52 -1.81
CA GLU A 188 1.62 -21.77 -0.48
C GLU A 188 1.78 -20.46 0.33
N VAL A 189 2.02 -19.33 -0.36
CA VAL A 189 2.04 -18.01 0.26
C VAL A 189 0.64 -17.65 0.75
N TYR A 190 -0.36 -17.76 -0.13
CA TYR A 190 -1.77 -17.51 0.23
C TYR A 190 -2.20 -18.34 1.44
N ASP A 191 -1.95 -19.65 1.44
CA ASP A 191 -2.33 -20.54 2.54
C ASP A 191 -1.78 -20.08 3.91
N LYS A 192 -0.56 -19.52 3.92
CA LYS A 192 0.05 -19.02 5.14
C LYS A 192 -0.53 -17.66 5.54
N LEU A 193 -0.71 -16.76 4.57
CA LEU A 193 -1.20 -15.41 4.84
C LEU A 193 -2.64 -15.41 5.32
N ILE A 194 -3.50 -16.22 4.71
CA ILE A 194 -4.91 -16.23 5.07
C ILE A 194 -5.13 -16.76 6.49
N VAL A 195 -4.36 -17.75 6.93
CA VAL A 195 -4.39 -18.27 8.31
C VAL A 195 -3.89 -17.22 9.30
N GLU A 196 -2.82 -16.49 8.96
CA GLU A 196 -2.30 -15.40 9.79
C GLU A 196 -3.33 -14.28 9.94
N LEU A 197 -3.99 -13.90 8.85
CA LEU A 197 -5.03 -12.88 8.85
C LEU A 197 -6.29 -13.33 9.63
N GLU A 198 -6.70 -14.60 9.49
CA GLU A 198 -7.80 -15.19 10.28
C GLU A 198 -7.48 -15.10 11.77
N ALA A 199 -6.26 -15.40 12.18
CA ALA A 199 -5.87 -15.30 13.59
C ALA A 199 -5.92 -13.85 14.13
N VAL A 200 -5.52 -12.85 13.32
CA VAL A 200 -5.68 -11.44 13.68
C VAL A 200 -7.15 -11.07 13.84
N ILE A 201 -7.98 -11.41 12.86
CA ILE A 201 -9.41 -11.11 12.87
C ILE A 201 -10.12 -11.76 14.05
N ASP A 202 -9.85 -13.03 14.30
CA ASP A 202 -10.51 -13.82 15.36
C ASP A 202 -10.08 -13.38 16.77
N SER A 203 -8.93 -12.72 16.92
CA SER A 203 -8.48 -12.14 18.19
C SER A 203 -9.42 -11.06 18.73
N LYS A 204 -10.14 -10.35 17.85
CA LYS A 204 -11.02 -9.21 18.18
C LYS A 204 -10.31 -8.09 18.95
N VAL A 205 -9.00 -7.98 18.85
CA VAL A 205 -8.19 -6.99 19.55
C VAL A 205 -8.26 -5.61 18.86
N LEU A 206 -8.25 -5.61 17.52
CA LEU A 206 -8.32 -4.38 16.74
C LEU A 206 -9.75 -3.81 16.77
N PRO A 207 -9.91 -2.46 16.92
CA PRO A 207 -11.23 -1.85 16.83
C PRO A 207 -11.75 -1.93 15.39
N MET A 208 -13.08 -1.87 15.20
CA MET A 208 -13.68 -1.81 13.88
C MET A 208 -13.19 -0.56 13.12
N ARG A 209 -13.16 0.59 13.80
CA ARG A 209 -12.60 1.86 13.31
C ARG A 209 -11.79 2.52 14.42
N TRP A 210 -10.68 3.13 14.07
CA TRP A 210 -9.92 3.98 14.98
C TRP A 210 -10.55 5.38 15.05
N ASP A 211 -10.29 6.08 16.16
CA ASP A 211 -10.59 7.51 16.27
C ASP A 211 -9.68 8.35 15.34
N ASP A 212 -10.01 9.62 15.18
CA ASP A 212 -9.31 10.53 14.26
C ASP A 212 -7.80 10.68 14.60
N ALA A 213 -7.44 10.56 15.87
CA ALA A 213 -6.02 10.66 16.29
C ALA A 213 -5.20 9.41 15.92
N ASN A 214 -5.86 8.31 15.60
CA ASN A 214 -5.25 7.02 15.29
C ASN A 214 -5.66 6.51 13.88
N CYS A 215 -6.30 7.34 13.06
CA CYS A 215 -6.66 6.98 11.69
C CYS A 215 -5.40 6.58 10.89
N GLY A 216 -5.55 5.62 9.97
CA GLY A 216 -4.42 5.01 9.26
C GLY A 216 -3.84 3.76 9.91
N ARG A 217 -4.14 3.48 11.19
CA ARG A 217 -3.73 2.22 11.83
C ARG A 217 -4.59 1.05 11.36
N MET A 218 -4.00 -0.15 11.33
CA MET A 218 -4.70 -1.39 11.01
C MET A 218 -5.92 -1.59 11.92
N SER A 219 -7.10 -1.66 11.32
CA SER A 219 -8.38 -1.88 11.99
C SER A 219 -8.96 -3.25 11.66
N GLN A 220 -9.98 -3.66 12.42
CA GLN A 220 -10.75 -4.87 12.10
C GLN A 220 -11.40 -4.77 10.70
N ALA A 221 -11.94 -3.58 10.35
CA ALA A 221 -12.55 -3.35 9.04
C ALA A 221 -11.53 -3.49 7.92
N MET A 222 -10.31 -2.94 8.07
CA MET A 222 -9.23 -3.12 7.10
C MET A 222 -8.89 -4.61 6.93
N CYS A 223 -8.79 -5.36 8.03
CA CYS A 223 -8.53 -6.81 7.95
C CYS A 223 -9.68 -7.56 7.25
N TYR A 224 -10.93 -7.15 7.42
CA TYR A 224 -12.08 -7.73 6.72
C TYR A 224 -12.02 -7.49 5.20
N MET A 225 -11.65 -6.27 4.78
CA MET A 225 -11.49 -5.94 3.36
C MET A 225 -10.36 -6.74 2.74
N MET A 226 -9.20 -6.76 3.37
CA MET A 226 -8.04 -7.54 2.91
C MET A 226 -8.34 -9.04 2.85
N TYR A 227 -9.11 -9.57 3.81
CA TYR A 227 -9.56 -10.96 3.78
C TYR A 227 -10.43 -11.26 2.56
N ALA A 228 -11.42 -10.41 2.28
CA ALA A 228 -12.30 -10.59 1.12
C ALA A 228 -11.51 -10.49 -0.19
N GLU A 229 -10.62 -9.50 -0.32
CA GLU A 229 -9.73 -9.35 -1.47
C GLU A 229 -8.90 -10.60 -1.71
N MET A 230 -8.16 -11.08 -0.70
CA MET A 230 -7.31 -12.26 -0.81
C MET A 230 -8.10 -13.52 -1.19
N VAL A 231 -9.25 -13.75 -0.55
CA VAL A 231 -10.12 -14.92 -0.77
C VAL A 231 -10.72 -14.89 -2.18
N MET A 232 -11.17 -13.73 -2.65
CA MET A 232 -11.76 -13.57 -3.97
C MET A 232 -10.69 -13.66 -5.07
N TYR A 233 -9.52 -13.04 -4.87
CA TYR A 233 -8.39 -13.11 -5.81
C TYR A 233 -7.88 -14.56 -5.99
N GLN A 234 -7.72 -15.31 -4.88
CA GLN A 234 -7.35 -16.73 -4.92
C GLN A 234 -8.47 -17.63 -5.46
N ASN A 235 -9.71 -17.12 -5.55
CA ASN A 235 -10.88 -17.90 -5.87
C ASN A 235 -11.13 -19.07 -4.88
N ASP A 236 -10.86 -18.83 -3.58
CA ASP A 236 -11.07 -19.81 -2.52
C ASP A 236 -12.54 -19.89 -2.13
N LYS A 237 -13.29 -20.66 -2.90
CA LYS A 237 -14.74 -20.85 -2.69
C LYS A 237 -15.10 -21.39 -1.30
N THR A 238 -14.16 -22.03 -0.60
CA THR A 238 -14.41 -22.57 0.74
C THR A 238 -14.54 -21.46 1.80
N ARG A 239 -13.90 -20.31 1.55
CA ARG A 239 -13.91 -19.14 2.41
C ARG A 239 -14.90 -18.05 1.98
N TYR A 240 -15.56 -18.17 0.85
CA TYR A 240 -16.55 -17.20 0.36
C TYR A 240 -17.66 -16.90 1.38
N PRO A 241 -18.25 -17.89 2.08
CA PRO A 241 -19.26 -17.59 3.09
C PRO A 241 -18.76 -16.70 4.24
N LYS A 242 -17.49 -16.88 4.65
CA LYS A 242 -16.86 -16.08 5.71
C LYS A 242 -16.55 -14.67 5.21
N ALA A 243 -16.03 -14.53 3.97
CA ALA A 243 -15.81 -13.24 3.33
C ALA A 243 -17.12 -12.45 3.21
N LEU A 244 -18.20 -13.09 2.76
CA LEU A 244 -19.53 -12.50 2.69
C LEU A 244 -20.02 -12.02 4.07
N GLN A 245 -19.85 -12.82 5.10
CA GLN A 245 -20.19 -12.44 6.47
C GLN A 245 -19.47 -11.15 6.89
N TYR A 246 -18.16 -11.04 6.66
CA TYR A 246 -17.39 -9.86 7.01
C TYR A 246 -17.82 -8.61 6.23
N MET A 247 -18.12 -8.74 4.94
CA MET A 247 -18.67 -7.63 4.16
C MET A 247 -20.03 -7.18 4.68
N GLN A 248 -20.91 -8.13 5.06
CA GLN A 248 -22.21 -7.83 5.64
C GLN A 248 -22.12 -7.18 7.03
N GLU A 249 -21.14 -7.57 7.84
CA GLU A 249 -20.86 -6.92 9.13
C GLU A 249 -20.47 -5.45 8.93
N LEU A 250 -19.58 -5.15 7.96
CA LEU A 250 -19.21 -3.77 7.61
C LEU A 250 -20.40 -2.95 7.10
N ILE A 251 -21.21 -3.52 6.22
CA ILE A 251 -22.40 -2.85 5.66
C ILE A 251 -23.44 -2.56 6.76
N ALA A 252 -23.54 -3.42 7.77
CA ALA A 252 -24.49 -3.28 8.88
C ALA A 252 -24.02 -2.28 9.94
N ASP A 253 -22.73 -1.99 10.04
CA ASP A 253 -22.15 -1.07 11.01
C ASP A 253 -22.35 0.39 10.62
N LYS A 254 -23.56 0.90 10.90
CA LYS A 254 -23.95 2.28 10.60
C LYS A 254 -23.41 3.32 11.57
N SER A 255 -22.76 2.90 12.66
CA SER A 255 -22.12 3.81 13.60
C SER A 255 -20.79 4.34 13.03
N ASP A 256 -20.01 3.45 12.46
CA ASP A 256 -18.65 3.75 11.99
C ASP A 256 -18.58 4.01 10.48
N TYR A 257 -19.45 3.34 9.69
CA TYR A 257 -19.38 3.39 8.22
C TYR A 257 -20.73 3.65 7.56
N ASP A 258 -20.74 4.51 6.53
CA ASP A 258 -21.88 4.67 5.62
C ASP A 258 -21.40 5.20 4.24
N ILE A 259 -22.20 4.96 3.22
CA ILE A 259 -21.98 5.55 1.89
C ILE A 259 -22.27 7.06 1.96
N VAL A 260 -21.33 7.89 1.52
CA VAL A 260 -21.53 9.34 1.41
C VAL A 260 -22.38 9.70 0.19
N ASP A 261 -23.21 10.71 0.31
CA ASP A 261 -24.15 11.12 -0.75
C ASP A 261 -23.44 11.75 -1.95
N ASP A 262 -22.41 12.56 -1.71
CA ASP A 262 -21.63 13.23 -2.75
C ASP A 262 -20.32 12.48 -3.04
N TYR A 263 -20.32 11.73 -4.13
CA TYR A 263 -19.13 11.00 -4.58
C TYR A 263 -17.90 11.89 -4.79
N ALA A 264 -18.10 13.11 -5.31
CA ALA A 264 -16.99 14.03 -5.57
C ALA A 264 -16.31 14.52 -4.29
N SER A 265 -17.02 14.51 -3.16
CA SER A 265 -16.45 14.93 -1.86
C SER A 265 -15.38 13.97 -1.34
N ILE A 266 -15.42 12.69 -1.73
CA ILE A 266 -14.44 11.67 -1.28
C ILE A 266 -13.00 12.06 -1.67
N TRP A 267 -12.85 12.77 -2.80
CA TRP A 267 -11.54 13.05 -3.42
C TRP A 267 -10.94 14.39 -2.99
N LYS A 268 -11.58 15.06 -2.05
CA LYS A 268 -11.08 16.31 -1.46
C LYS A 268 -10.39 16.00 -0.12
N GLU A 269 -9.51 16.90 0.32
CA GLU A 269 -8.92 16.84 1.66
C GLU A 269 -10.00 16.73 2.75
N SER A 270 -11.06 17.55 2.66
CA SER A 270 -12.19 17.49 3.60
C SER A 270 -13.01 16.19 3.58
N GLY A 271 -12.77 15.33 2.60
CA GLY A 271 -13.40 14.00 2.47
C GLY A 271 -12.52 12.85 2.94
N GLU A 272 -11.31 13.14 3.39
CA GLU A 272 -10.41 12.14 3.96
C GLU A 272 -11.01 11.57 5.24
N TRP A 273 -10.82 10.27 5.41
CA TRP A 273 -11.40 9.53 6.55
C TRP A 273 -12.90 9.76 6.75
N CYS A 274 -13.63 10.11 5.68
CA CYS A 274 -15.10 10.18 5.75
C CYS A 274 -15.71 8.83 6.16
N LYS A 275 -17.03 8.79 6.36
CA LYS A 275 -17.72 7.54 6.76
C LYS A 275 -17.64 6.41 5.72
N GLU A 276 -17.33 6.71 4.49
CA GLU A 276 -17.15 5.70 3.46
C GLU A 276 -15.72 5.13 3.44
N SER A 277 -14.74 5.86 3.95
CA SER A 277 -13.35 5.43 4.01
C SER A 277 -13.13 4.34 5.08
N ILE A 278 -12.60 3.19 4.65
CA ILE A 278 -12.19 2.11 5.54
C ILE A 278 -10.69 2.22 5.83
N TRP A 279 -9.88 2.48 4.80
CA TRP A 279 -8.45 2.68 4.99
C TRP A 279 -7.85 3.57 3.89
N GLU A 280 -6.95 4.47 4.33
CA GLU A 280 -6.21 5.39 3.49
C GLU A 280 -4.74 5.40 3.88
N VAL A 281 -3.87 5.69 2.92
CA VAL A 281 -2.48 6.05 3.19
C VAL A 281 -2.44 7.56 3.42
N ASN A 282 -1.98 7.98 4.60
CA ASN A 282 -1.91 9.37 4.98
C ASN A 282 -0.70 10.06 4.36
N TYR A 283 -0.92 11.28 3.85
CA TYR A 283 0.11 12.21 3.40
C TYR A 283 -0.15 13.60 3.98
N GLU A 284 0.91 14.40 4.14
CA GLU A 284 0.79 15.77 4.60
C GLU A 284 1.72 16.69 3.80
N ASP A 285 1.30 17.95 3.58
CA ASP A 285 2.09 18.94 2.86
C ASP A 285 2.88 19.89 3.79
N GLY A 286 2.51 19.98 5.06
CA GLY A 286 3.18 20.80 6.07
C GLY A 286 4.24 20.04 6.85
N ASN A 287 5.25 20.77 7.37
CA ASN A 287 6.33 20.22 8.22
C ASN A 287 7.03 18.98 7.63
N ASN A 288 7.02 18.86 6.31
CA ASN A 288 7.59 17.71 5.63
C ASN A 288 9.10 17.82 5.49
N GLU A 289 9.75 16.68 5.46
CA GLU A 289 11.18 16.53 5.18
C GLU A 289 11.41 15.83 3.83
N ARG A 290 10.35 15.50 3.11
CA ARG A 290 10.39 14.76 1.86
C ARG A 290 10.81 15.65 0.71
N GLY A 291 11.86 15.26 -0.01
CA GLY A 291 12.41 15.97 -1.14
C GLY A 291 13.26 15.04 -2.02
N TRP A 292 13.83 15.57 -3.10
CA TRP A 292 14.63 14.79 -4.04
C TRP A 292 15.81 14.07 -3.36
N ASP A 293 16.39 14.68 -2.32
CA ASP A 293 17.51 14.10 -1.59
C ASP A 293 17.05 13.20 -0.41
N SER A 294 15.76 13.20 -0.07
CA SER A 294 15.18 12.46 1.06
C SER A 294 13.80 11.85 0.70
N PRO A 295 13.72 10.98 -0.32
CA PRO A 295 12.44 10.49 -0.85
C PRO A 295 11.63 9.63 0.12
N LEU A 296 12.26 9.06 1.14
CA LEU A 296 11.60 8.21 2.14
C LEU A 296 11.26 8.96 3.44
N ALA A 297 11.54 10.26 3.51
CA ALA A 297 11.17 11.07 4.66
C ALA A 297 9.64 11.29 4.72
N ILE A 298 9.15 11.70 5.88
CA ILE A 298 7.74 12.05 6.09
C ILE A 298 7.39 13.26 5.23
N GLY A 299 6.22 13.24 4.60
CA GLY A 299 5.73 14.34 3.78
C GLY A 299 4.55 13.94 2.90
N GLY A 300 4.38 14.69 1.80
CA GLY A 300 3.30 14.51 0.85
C GLY A 300 3.53 13.41 -0.17
N THR A 301 2.58 13.28 -1.09
CA THR A 301 2.65 12.36 -2.24
C THR A 301 3.00 13.10 -3.53
N ILE A 302 3.71 12.42 -4.42
CA ILE A 302 3.96 12.90 -5.79
C ILE A 302 2.83 12.54 -6.77
N LEU A 303 1.87 11.72 -6.36
CA LEU A 303 0.82 11.18 -7.23
C LEU A 303 0.12 12.26 -8.07
N PRO A 304 -0.31 13.41 -7.51
CA PRO A 304 -0.94 14.47 -8.31
C PRO A 304 -0.06 15.00 -9.44
N THR A 305 1.24 15.11 -9.23
CA THR A 305 2.19 15.51 -10.28
C THR A 305 2.32 14.43 -11.38
N LEU A 306 2.38 13.16 -11.00
CA LEU A 306 2.48 12.06 -11.97
C LEU A 306 1.31 12.08 -12.96
N ILE A 307 0.08 12.21 -12.46
CA ILE A 307 -1.15 12.02 -13.25
C ILE A 307 -1.68 13.29 -13.92
N SER A 308 -1.05 14.44 -13.74
CA SER A 308 -1.53 15.72 -14.27
C SER A 308 -0.99 16.02 -15.66
N PRO A 309 -1.74 16.79 -16.49
CA PRO A 309 -1.25 17.25 -17.77
C PRO A 309 -0.03 18.17 -17.62
N ASN A 310 0.87 18.18 -18.63
CA ASN A 310 2.08 19.00 -18.60
C ASN A 310 1.81 20.46 -18.99
N SER A 311 2.47 21.39 -18.31
CA SER A 311 2.33 22.85 -18.54
C SER A 311 0.87 23.32 -18.45
N TRP A 312 0.16 22.86 -17.45
CA TRP A 312 -1.20 23.28 -17.18
C TRP A 312 -1.22 24.75 -16.74
N PRO A 313 -2.11 25.58 -17.32
CA PRO A 313 -2.10 27.04 -17.07
C PRO A 313 -2.55 27.45 -15.67
N GLY A 314 -3.01 26.50 -14.82
CA GLY A 314 -3.61 26.82 -13.53
C GLY A 314 -5.02 27.37 -13.65
N GLY A 315 -5.64 27.69 -12.51
CA GLY A 315 -6.99 28.24 -12.41
C GLY A 315 -7.96 27.27 -11.74
N ASP A 316 -9.10 27.77 -11.28
CA ASP A 316 -10.20 27.01 -10.67
C ASP A 316 -9.76 26.10 -9.49
N GLY A 317 -8.88 26.59 -8.61
CA GLY A 317 -8.37 25.81 -7.46
C GLY A 317 -7.24 24.85 -7.81
N TRP A 318 -6.69 24.90 -9.01
CA TRP A 318 -5.52 24.12 -9.41
C TRP A 318 -4.22 24.73 -8.90
N ASN A 319 -3.22 23.88 -8.69
CA ASN A 319 -1.87 24.34 -8.43
C ASN A 319 -1.35 25.14 -9.63
N GLN A 320 -0.90 26.35 -9.37
CA GLN A 320 -0.47 27.31 -10.42
C GLN A 320 0.95 27.08 -10.93
N GLY A 321 1.69 26.16 -10.35
CA GLY A 321 3.06 25.87 -10.73
C GLY A 321 3.29 24.47 -11.26
N GLY A 322 2.23 23.70 -11.44
CA GLY A 322 2.33 22.27 -11.70
C GLY A 322 2.62 21.94 -13.15
N ASP A 323 3.84 21.57 -13.44
CA ASP A 323 4.17 20.81 -14.64
C ASP A 323 3.90 19.34 -14.37
N GLY A 324 2.65 18.91 -14.56
CA GLY A 324 2.29 17.51 -14.47
C GLY A 324 3.12 16.64 -15.43
N TRP A 325 3.32 15.38 -15.07
CA TRP A 325 4.20 14.50 -15.83
C TRP A 325 3.46 13.67 -16.88
N GLY A 326 2.12 13.75 -16.90
CA GLY A 326 1.31 13.20 -17.99
C GLY A 326 1.23 11.68 -18.01
N PHE A 327 1.34 11.03 -16.86
CA PHE A 327 1.05 9.61 -16.72
C PHE A 327 -0.44 9.38 -16.49
N LEU A 328 -0.88 8.17 -16.74
CA LEU A 328 -2.24 7.69 -16.51
C LEU A 328 -3.34 8.50 -17.24
N PRO A 329 -3.19 8.85 -18.55
CA PRO A 329 -4.29 9.44 -19.30
C PRO A 329 -5.43 8.42 -19.45
N VAL A 330 -6.66 8.86 -19.16
CA VAL A 330 -7.87 8.02 -19.26
C VAL A 330 -8.14 7.68 -20.71
N ARG A 331 -8.45 6.42 -21.03
CA ARG A 331 -8.83 6.02 -22.39
C ARG A 331 -10.21 6.62 -22.75
N THR A 332 -10.38 6.98 -24.00
CA THR A 332 -11.64 7.53 -24.50
C THR A 332 -12.81 6.55 -24.35
N GLU A 333 -12.53 5.26 -24.46
CA GLU A 333 -13.48 4.17 -24.26
C GLU A 333 -13.96 4.11 -22.80
N THR A 334 -13.06 4.32 -21.85
CA THR A 334 -13.39 4.36 -20.41
C THR A 334 -14.30 5.55 -20.09
N TYR A 335 -14.00 6.74 -20.63
CA TYR A 335 -14.89 7.90 -20.49
C TYR A 335 -16.28 7.62 -21.03
N ALA A 336 -16.37 6.91 -22.16
CA ALA A 336 -17.64 6.57 -22.81
C ALA A 336 -18.49 5.52 -22.06
N LEU A 337 -17.92 4.82 -21.05
CA LEU A 337 -18.69 3.88 -20.21
C LEU A 337 -19.65 4.59 -19.27
N PHE A 338 -19.33 5.83 -18.88
CA PHE A 338 -20.18 6.60 -17.98
C PHE A 338 -21.39 7.16 -18.74
N ALA A 339 -22.58 6.94 -18.20
CA ALA A 339 -23.77 7.62 -18.71
C ALA A 339 -23.68 9.14 -18.49
N ASP A 340 -24.36 9.93 -19.34
CA ASP A 340 -24.31 11.40 -19.25
C ASP A 340 -24.74 11.96 -17.89
N ASN A 341 -25.62 11.26 -17.20
CA ASN A 341 -26.13 11.64 -15.88
C ASN A 341 -25.39 10.95 -14.71
N ASP A 342 -24.36 10.13 -14.98
CA ASP A 342 -23.59 9.49 -13.93
C ASP A 342 -22.70 10.54 -13.23
N LYS A 343 -23.02 10.82 -11.96
CA LYS A 343 -22.31 11.82 -11.16
C LYS A 343 -20.84 11.47 -10.91
N ARG A 344 -20.46 10.22 -11.12
CA ARG A 344 -19.07 9.76 -10.93
C ARG A 344 -18.17 10.20 -12.08
N ARG A 345 -18.72 10.40 -13.30
CA ARG A 345 -17.93 10.70 -14.50
C ARG A 345 -16.99 11.88 -14.28
N ASP A 346 -17.54 13.04 -13.93
CA ASP A 346 -16.77 14.28 -13.80
C ASP A 346 -15.92 14.33 -12.52
N ALA A 347 -16.26 13.51 -11.51
CA ALA A 347 -15.45 13.31 -10.31
C ALA A 347 -14.28 12.33 -10.52
N THR A 348 -14.37 11.46 -11.53
CA THR A 348 -13.35 10.48 -11.89
C THR A 348 -12.48 10.96 -13.04
N VAL A 349 -13.08 11.59 -14.05
CA VAL A 349 -12.39 12.00 -15.28
C VAL A 349 -12.44 13.51 -15.45
N TRP A 350 -11.27 14.10 -15.53
CA TRP A 350 -11.09 15.51 -15.86
C TRP A 350 -10.92 15.69 -17.36
N ASP A 351 -11.93 16.28 -18.00
CA ASP A 351 -11.93 16.53 -19.44
C ASP A 351 -11.18 17.83 -19.78
N CYS A 352 -9.96 17.69 -20.26
CA CYS A 352 -9.09 18.78 -20.69
C CYS A 352 -9.05 18.97 -22.21
N ARG A 353 -9.92 18.32 -22.99
CA ARG A 353 -9.89 18.37 -24.47
C ARG A 353 -10.08 19.78 -25.03
N GLY A 354 -10.73 20.68 -24.30
CA GLY A 354 -10.89 22.08 -24.64
C GLY A 354 -9.82 23.03 -24.08
N VAL A 355 -8.84 22.51 -23.34
CA VAL A 355 -7.86 23.32 -22.61
C VAL A 355 -6.51 23.31 -23.31
N LYS A 356 -5.78 24.44 -23.22
CA LYS A 356 -4.43 24.55 -23.78
C LYS A 356 -3.39 24.10 -22.74
N TYR A 357 -2.67 23.03 -23.04
CA TYR A 357 -1.53 22.52 -22.28
C TYR A 357 -0.55 21.81 -23.22
N THR A 358 0.58 21.32 -22.73
CA THR A 358 1.55 20.58 -23.55
C THR A 358 1.18 19.10 -23.58
N LYS A 359 0.79 18.61 -24.74
CA LYS A 359 0.47 17.19 -24.94
C LYS A 359 1.70 16.32 -24.80
N ARG A 360 1.53 15.16 -24.16
CA ARG A 360 2.56 14.14 -24.00
C ARG A 360 2.20 12.82 -24.69
N TYR A 361 2.94 11.76 -24.40
CA TYR A 361 2.73 10.46 -25.02
C TYR A 361 1.37 9.86 -24.59
N GLU A 362 0.65 9.26 -25.54
CA GLU A 362 -0.68 8.66 -25.34
C GLU A 362 -1.76 9.61 -24.78
N ASP A 363 -1.55 10.89 -24.88
CA ASP A 363 -2.45 11.93 -24.38
C ASP A 363 -3.81 11.94 -25.09
N THR A 364 -4.86 11.63 -24.35
CA THR A 364 -6.24 11.63 -24.82
C THR A 364 -6.97 12.95 -24.56
N GLY A 365 -6.40 13.83 -23.75
CA GLY A 365 -7.06 15.01 -23.20
C GLY A 365 -7.97 14.71 -22.02
N LEU A 366 -7.99 13.46 -21.55
CA LEU A 366 -8.78 13.00 -20.41
C LEU A 366 -7.83 12.52 -19.31
N TRP A 367 -7.99 13.02 -18.08
CA TRP A 367 -7.09 12.81 -16.97
C TRP A 367 -7.82 12.29 -15.75
N LEU A 368 -7.12 11.64 -14.85
CA LEU A 368 -7.71 11.19 -13.59
C LEU A 368 -8.02 12.42 -12.69
N ALA A 369 -9.27 12.56 -12.27
CA ALA A 369 -9.71 13.66 -11.42
C ALA A 369 -9.61 13.36 -9.91
N LYS A 370 -9.64 12.08 -9.50
CA LYS A 370 -9.71 11.67 -8.11
C LYS A 370 -8.57 12.19 -7.25
N TYR A 371 -7.37 12.28 -7.81
CA TYR A 371 -6.16 12.72 -7.11
C TYR A 371 -5.52 13.94 -7.79
N ARG A 372 -6.31 14.78 -8.44
CA ARG A 372 -5.78 15.97 -9.11
C ARG A 372 -5.22 16.98 -8.10
N PRO A 373 -4.19 17.79 -8.50
CA PRO A 373 -3.51 18.73 -7.62
C PRO A 373 -4.33 20.01 -7.41
N PHE A 374 -5.20 20.08 -6.42
CA PHE A 374 -5.78 21.35 -6.00
C PHE A 374 -4.74 22.19 -5.26
N THR A 375 -4.91 23.52 -5.30
CA THR A 375 -3.97 24.45 -4.65
C THR A 375 -3.89 24.23 -3.14
N GLU A 376 -4.99 23.85 -2.49
CA GLU A 376 -5.02 23.52 -1.08
C GLU A 376 -4.17 22.30 -0.71
N ASN A 377 -3.98 21.37 -1.62
CA ASN A 377 -3.29 20.10 -1.34
C ASN A 377 -1.75 20.20 -1.20
N ASN A 378 -1.15 21.36 -1.50
CA ASN A 378 0.26 21.63 -1.26
C ASN A 378 0.52 23.06 -0.81
N ALA A 379 -0.45 23.72 -0.19
CA ALA A 379 -0.37 25.11 0.22
C ALA A 379 0.70 25.36 1.29
N ASP A 380 0.91 24.40 2.15
CA ASP A 380 1.85 24.46 3.27
C ASP A 380 3.21 23.79 2.95
N ALA A 381 3.41 23.29 1.73
CA ALA A 381 4.66 22.69 1.31
C ALA A 381 5.81 23.71 1.29
N GLY A 382 6.80 23.47 2.12
CA GLY A 382 7.92 24.41 2.31
C GLY A 382 8.95 24.38 1.17
N PHE A 383 9.13 23.22 0.51
CA PHE A 383 10.04 23.01 -0.63
C PHE A 383 9.55 21.81 -1.46
N ASP A 384 10.06 21.68 -2.69
CA ASP A 384 9.66 20.62 -3.61
C ASP A 384 8.13 20.41 -3.67
N ASN A 385 7.38 21.50 -3.84
CA ASN A 385 5.93 21.54 -3.75
C ASN A 385 5.24 20.47 -4.63
N ASN A 386 5.83 20.18 -5.78
CA ASN A 386 5.32 19.16 -6.71
C ASN A 386 5.54 17.71 -6.24
N LEU A 387 6.22 17.51 -5.12
CA LEU A 387 6.40 16.20 -4.47
C LEU A 387 5.58 16.04 -3.20
N ASN A 388 4.96 17.12 -2.71
CA ASN A 388 4.39 17.19 -1.39
C ASN A 388 2.92 17.64 -1.43
N TYR A 389 2.05 16.78 -1.96
CA TYR A 389 0.61 16.96 -1.86
C TYR A 389 0.06 16.14 -0.70
N ASN A 390 -0.93 16.67 0.01
CA ASN A 390 -1.58 16.00 1.14
C ASN A 390 -2.73 15.06 0.76
N ASN A 391 -2.94 14.80 -0.54
CA ASN A 391 -3.99 13.88 -0.99
C ASN A 391 -3.73 12.46 -0.48
N ASN A 392 -4.51 11.97 0.46
CA ASN A 392 -4.44 10.58 0.89
C ASN A 392 -4.76 9.63 -0.26
N LEU A 393 -4.07 8.49 -0.33
CA LEU A 393 -4.45 7.40 -1.23
C LEU A 393 -5.55 6.57 -0.56
N ARG A 394 -6.74 6.51 -1.17
CA ARG A 394 -7.86 5.66 -0.71
C ARG A 394 -7.57 4.23 -1.12
N VAL A 395 -7.45 3.32 -0.15
CA VAL A 395 -7.16 1.91 -0.43
C VAL A 395 -8.41 1.07 -0.37
N TYR A 396 -9.23 1.24 0.68
CA TYR A 396 -10.51 0.55 0.79
C TYR A 396 -11.64 1.50 1.17
N ARG A 397 -12.76 1.37 0.48
CA ARG A 397 -14.00 2.12 0.75
C ARG A 397 -15.18 1.17 0.96
N LEU A 398 -16.17 1.61 1.73
CA LEU A 398 -17.37 0.83 2.00
C LEU A 398 -18.14 0.42 0.72
N ALA A 399 -18.06 1.23 -0.33
CA ALA A 399 -18.63 0.89 -1.65
C ALA A 399 -18.10 -0.47 -2.16
N GLU A 400 -16.84 -0.76 -1.89
CA GLU A 400 -16.25 -2.05 -2.25
C GLU A 400 -16.84 -3.21 -1.42
N ALA A 401 -17.08 -3.00 -0.13
CA ALA A 401 -17.75 -4.02 0.69
C ALA A 401 -19.15 -4.36 0.14
N TYR A 402 -19.91 -3.37 -0.36
CA TYR A 402 -21.19 -3.60 -1.02
C TYR A 402 -21.06 -4.45 -2.28
N LEU A 403 -20.09 -4.11 -3.16
CA LEU A 403 -19.91 -4.84 -4.43
C LEU A 403 -19.28 -6.22 -4.21
N ASN A 404 -18.34 -6.38 -3.25
CA ASN A 404 -17.83 -7.68 -2.82
C ASN A 404 -18.96 -8.57 -2.28
N ALA A 405 -19.84 -8.03 -1.42
CA ALA A 405 -20.96 -8.77 -0.90
C ALA A 405 -21.95 -9.19 -2.00
N ALA A 406 -22.22 -8.33 -2.99
CA ALA A 406 -23.08 -8.65 -4.12
C ALA A 406 -22.49 -9.79 -4.97
N GLU A 407 -21.19 -9.73 -5.28
CA GLU A 407 -20.48 -10.76 -6.03
C GLU A 407 -20.49 -12.09 -5.26
N LEU A 408 -20.12 -12.07 -3.99
CA LEU A 408 -20.10 -13.28 -3.13
C LEU A 408 -21.49 -13.92 -2.98
N LEU A 409 -22.57 -13.13 -2.88
CA LEU A 409 -23.94 -13.66 -2.87
C LEU A 409 -24.27 -14.42 -4.16
N LEU A 410 -23.95 -13.83 -5.31
CA LEU A 410 -24.22 -14.46 -6.62
C LEU A 410 -23.38 -15.73 -6.80
N GLU A 411 -22.10 -15.68 -6.44
CA GLU A 411 -21.17 -16.80 -6.57
C GLU A 411 -21.49 -17.98 -5.64
N THR A 412 -22.08 -17.71 -4.47
CA THR A 412 -22.47 -18.75 -3.51
C THR A 412 -23.91 -19.23 -3.68
N GLY A 413 -24.65 -18.67 -4.65
CA GLY A 413 -26.07 -18.97 -4.83
C GLY A 413 -26.97 -18.44 -3.70
N GLY A 414 -26.53 -17.34 -3.06
CA GLY A 414 -27.28 -16.63 -2.00
C GLY A 414 -28.43 -15.78 -2.54
N ASP A 415 -28.92 -14.86 -1.73
CA ASP A 415 -30.07 -14.01 -2.06
C ASP A 415 -29.74 -12.98 -3.17
N ALA A 416 -30.18 -13.26 -4.39
CA ALA A 416 -29.99 -12.37 -5.54
C ALA A 416 -30.71 -11.01 -5.39
N ASN A 417 -31.79 -10.91 -4.59
CA ASN A 417 -32.42 -9.62 -4.31
C ASN A 417 -31.53 -8.77 -3.40
N GLN A 418 -30.90 -9.38 -2.40
CA GLN A 418 -29.93 -8.68 -1.55
C GLN A 418 -28.73 -8.22 -2.36
N ALA A 419 -28.19 -9.06 -3.26
CA ALA A 419 -27.12 -8.66 -4.18
C ALA A 419 -27.53 -7.46 -5.05
N LYS A 420 -28.73 -7.48 -5.61
CA LYS A 420 -29.31 -6.37 -6.37
C LYS A 420 -29.42 -5.09 -5.52
N ASP A 421 -29.87 -5.20 -4.29
CA ASP A 421 -30.03 -4.04 -3.41
C ASP A 421 -28.69 -3.42 -3.06
N TYR A 422 -27.65 -4.22 -2.89
CA TYR A 422 -26.28 -3.74 -2.69
C TYR A 422 -25.74 -2.97 -3.92
N VAL A 423 -25.90 -3.51 -5.12
CA VAL A 423 -25.51 -2.81 -6.35
C VAL A 423 -26.32 -1.52 -6.54
N ASN A 424 -27.64 -1.57 -6.31
CA ASN A 424 -28.51 -0.41 -6.45
C ASN A 424 -28.20 0.69 -5.41
N LYS A 425 -27.67 0.37 -4.23
CA LYS A 425 -27.18 1.38 -3.28
C LYS A 425 -26.11 2.28 -3.91
N ILE A 426 -25.16 1.67 -4.65
CA ILE A 426 -24.08 2.40 -5.34
C ILE A 426 -24.63 3.17 -6.54
N ARG A 427 -25.50 2.57 -7.35
CA ARG A 427 -26.14 3.20 -8.51
C ARG A 427 -27.00 4.40 -8.14
N ASN A 428 -27.75 4.31 -7.04
CA ASN A 428 -28.56 5.41 -6.53
C ASN A 428 -27.71 6.62 -6.13
N ARG A 429 -26.55 6.39 -5.44
CA ARG A 429 -25.60 7.44 -5.13
C ARG A 429 -25.03 8.07 -6.42
N ALA A 430 -24.73 7.24 -7.43
CA ALA A 430 -24.26 7.70 -8.74
C ALA A 430 -25.32 8.46 -9.55
N GLY A 431 -26.59 8.39 -9.18
CA GLY A 431 -27.69 9.06 -9.88
C GLY A 431 -28.12 8.37 -11.17
N ILE A 432 -27.83 7.08 -11.31
CA ILE A 432 -28.23 6.26 -12.46
C ILE A 432 -29.34 5.28 -12.11
N ALA A 433 -30.05 4.77 -13.11
CA ALA A 433 -31.21 3.91 -12.93
C ALA A 433 -30.86 2.62 -12.17
N GLU A 434 -31.78 2.20 -11.30
CA GLU A 434 -31.71 0.90 -10.62
C GLU A 434 -31.81 -0.28 -11.62
N LEU A 435 -31.18 -1.37 -11.27
CA LEU A 435 -31.35 -2.64 -11.94
C LEU A 435 -32.55 -3.42 -11.36
N GLY A 436 -33.36 -4.01 -12.22
CA GLY A 436 -34.47 -4.88 -11.80
C GLY A 436 -34.03 -6.28 -11.34
N ALA A 437 -32.90 -6.73 -11.86
CA ALA A 437 -32.17 -7.94 -11.48
C ALA A 437 -30.67 -7.67 -11.63
N VAL A 438 -29.82 -8.47 -10.99
CA VAL A 438 -28.37 -8.30 -11.06
C VAL A 438 -27.70 -9.63 -11.46
N THR A 439 -26.69 -9.55 -12.32
CA THR A 439 -25.79 -10.63 -12.72
C THR A 439 -24.36 -10.31 -12.27
N LEU A 440 -23.46 -11.27 -12.38
CA LEU A 440 -22.02 -11.04 -12.13
C LEU A 440 -21.44 -9.96 -13.07
N ASP A 441 -21.85 -9.95 -14.33
CA ASP A 441 -21.42 -8.93 -15.30
C ASP A 441 -21.88 -7.52 -14.87
N ASP A 442 -23.08 -7.40 -14.28
CA ASP A 442 -23.55 -6.11 -13.75
C ASP A 442 -22.70 -5.65 -12.57
N VAL A 443 -22.31 -6.56 -11.66
CA VAL A 443 -21.42 -6.25 -10.54
C VAL A 443 -20.04 -5.82 -11.05
N ILE A 444 -19.45 -6.53 -12.00
CA ILE A 444 -18.16 -6.21 -12.62
C ILE A 444 -18.20 -4.82 -13.28
N ASN A 445 -19.25 -4.55 -14.04
CA ASN A 445 -19.41 -3.24 -14.71
C ASN A 445 -19.59 -2.11 -13.69
N GLU A 446 -20.38 -2.32 -12.64
CA GLU A 446 -20.57 -1.31 -11.59
C GLU A 446 -19.28 -1.06 -10.81
N ARG A 447 -18.52 -2.14 -10.48
CA ARG A 447 -17.20 -2.07 -9.88
C ARG A 447 -16.24 -1.25 -10.75
N ARG A 448 -16.22 -1.50 -12.06
CA ARG A 448 -15.36 -0.77 -12.99
C ARG A 448 -15.66 0.73 -12.96
N LEU A 449 -16.94 1.14 -13.00
CA LEU A 449 -17.33 2.57 -12.96
C LEU A 449 -17.04 3.22 -11.60
N GLU A 450 -17.19 2.47 -10.53
CA GLU A 450 -17.00 2.98 -9.16
C GLU A 450 -15.53 3.22 -8.83
N PHE A 451 -14.62 2.33 -9.27
CA PHE A 451 -13.23 2.29 -8.82
C PHE A 451 -12.20 2.71 -9.88
N VAL A 452 -12.60 3.22 -11.04
CA VAL A 452 -11.63 3.76 -12.02
C VAL A 452 -10.66 4.73 -11.36
N GLY A 453 -9.36 4.40 -11.35
CA GLY A 453 -8.27 5.24 -10.84
C GLY A 453 -7.96 5.09 -9.35
N GLU A 454 -8.51 4.07 -8.68
CA GLU A 454 -8.24 3.76 -7.26
C GLU A 454 -7.24 2.65 -7.07
#